data_a985cc8d19549590c71d589f7c5f44c1
#
_entry.id   a985cc8d19549590c71d589f7c5f44c1
#
_cell.length_a   1.000
_cell.length_b   1.000
_cell.length_c   1.000
_cell.angle_alpha   90.00
_cell.angle_beta   90.00
_cell.angle_gamma   90.00
#
_symmetry.space_group_name_H-M   'P 1'
#
loop_
_entity.id
_entity.type
_entity.pdbx_description
1 polymer ?
#
loop_
_entity_poly.entity_id
_entity_poly.type
_entity_poly.pdbx_seq_one_letter_code
_entity_poly.pdbx_strand_id
1 'polypeptide(L)'
;MEKEKLNKWLTRLFAFALFIFILTFSIGLPIYFRPFYYLHINALDLPARYNSECTYEMVKDAYDEILDYLTLPGKEFGTGEFPHSPEGASHFADVKGLFTLNTVALISSAIILVTLYILIRKKKILLYLSEAFIL
;
A
#
# COMPACT_ATOMS: atom_id res chain seq x y z
N MET A 1 16.99 -35.17 -8.72
CA MET A 1 16.11 -35.20 -7.52
C MET A 1 16.27 -33.91 -6.64
N GLU A 2 17.47 -33.56 -6.17
CA GLU A 2 17.67 -32.34 -5.35
C GLU A 2 17.41 -31.03 -6.12
N LYS A 3 17.93 -30.90 -7.34
CA LYS A 3 17.73 -29.70 -8.18
C LYS A 3 16.27 -29.46 -8.53
N GLU A 4 15.50 -30.51 -8.74
CA GLU A 4 14.08 -30.42 -9.04
C GLU A 4 13.26 -29.98 -7.82
N LYS A 5 13.56 -30.52 -6.63
CA LYS A 5 12.95 -30.05 -5.38
C LYS A 5 13.24 -28.58 -5.12
N LEU A 6 14.49 -28.14 -5.33
CA LEU A 6 14.88 -26.73 -5.18
C LEU A 6 14.11 -25.81 -6.14
N ASN A 7 13.93 -26.23 -7.40
CA ASN A 7 13.20 -25.45 -8.39
C ASN A 7 11.72 -25.32 -8.00
N LYS A 8 11.07 -26.38 -7.57
CA LYS A 8 9.67 -26.36 -7.07
C LYS A 8 9.52 -25.41 -5.86
N TRP A 9 10.49 -25.42 -4.96
CA TRP A 9 10.50 -24.51 -3.81
C TRP A 9 10.63 -23.04 -4.23
N LEU A 10 11.57 -22.72 -5.14
CA LEU A 10 11.77 -21.37 -5.66
C LEU A 10 10.52 -20.85 -6.37
N THR A 11 9.85 -21.71 -7.15
CA THR A 11 8.60 -21.34 -7.84
C THR A 11 7.47 -21.05 -6.84
N ARG A 12 7.30 -21.88 -5.81
CA ARG A 12 6.30 -21.63 -4.76
C ARG A 12 6.57 -20.34 -3.99
N LEU A 13 7.84 -20.09 -3.66
CA LEU A 13 8.24 -18.85 -2.98
C LEU A 13 7.97 -17.63 -3.87
N PHE A 14 8.25 -17.73 -5.18
CA PHE A 14 7.95 -16.67 -6.14
C PHE A 14 6.44 -16.40 -6.21
N ALA A 15 5.62 -17.44 -6.32
CA ALA A 15 4.16 -17.30 -6.36
C ALA A 15 3.61 -16.67 -5.07
N PHE A 16 4.11 -17.09 -3.91
CA PHE A 16 3.72 -16.50 -2.63
C PHE A 16 4.13 -15.03 -2.51
N ALA A 17 5.37 -14.70 -2.87
CA ALA A 17 5.86 -13.33 -2.86
C ALA A 17 5.06 -12.44 -3.84
N LEU A 18 4.69 -12.97 -5.01
CA LEU A 18 3.85 -12.28 -5.99
C LEU A 18 2.45 -12.01 -5.44
N PHE A 19 1.85 -12.97 -4.75
CA PHE A 19 0.56 -12.80 -4.09
C PHE A 19 0.62 -11.66 -3.04
N ILE A 20 1.62 -11.68 -2.17
CA ILE A 20 1.81 -10.63 -1.15
C ILE A 20 2.03 -9.27 -1.82
N PHE A 21 2.85 -9.22 -2.88
CA PHE A 21 3.11 -7.98 -3.61
C PHE A 21 1.82 -7.40 -4.22
N ILE A 22 1.03 -8.22 -4.91
CA ILE A 22 -0.24 -7.77 -5.51
C ILE A 22 -1.21 -7.28 -4.44
N LEU A 23 -1.34 -8.02 -3.33
CA LEU A 23 -2.22 -7.65 -2.22
C LEU A 23 -1.81 -6.31 -1.62
N THR A 24 -0.55 -6.17 -1.23
CA THR A 24 -0.04 -4.94 -0.58
C THR A 24 0.00 -3.75 -1.53
N PHE A 25 0.29 -3.98 -2.81
CA PHE A 25 0.22 -2.96 -3.85
C PHE A 25 -1.21 -2.46 -4.07
N SER A 26 -2.19 -3.37 -4.12
CA SER A 26 -3.61 -3.00 -4.28
C SER A 26 -4.14 -2.18 -3.10
N ILE A 27 -3.68 -2.48 -1.88
CA ILE A 27 -4.00 -1.68 -0.69
C ILE A 27 -3.27 -0.33 -0.74
N GLY A 28 -2.00 -0.33 -1.12
CA GLY A 28 -1.16 0.88 -1.17
C GLY A 28 -1.56 1.86 -2.26
N LEU A 29 -2.01 1.37 -3.41
CA LEU A 29 -2.31 2.22 -4.56
C LEU A 29 -3.25 3.39 -4.24
N PRO A 30 -4.46 3.20 -3.66
CA PRO A 30 -5.33 4.30 -3.28
C PRO A 30 -4.71 5.19 -2.19
N ILE A 31 -3.90 4.65 -1.29
CA ILE A 31 -3.29 5.40 -0.20
C ILE A 31 -2.26 6.42 -0.72
N TYR A 32 -1.41 6.01 -1.66
CA TYR A 32 -0.33 6.85 -2.19
C TYR A 32 -0.76 7.68 -3.40
N PHE A 33 -1.89 7.35 -4.05
CA PHE A 33 -2.38 8.08 -5.21
C PHE A 33 -3.40 9.17 -4.81
N ARG A 34 -2.90 10.28 -4.26
CA ARG A 34 -3.70 11.43 -3.75
C ARG A 34 -4.74 11.98 -4.73
N PRO A 35 -4.47 12.07 -6.06
CA PRO A 35 -5.49 12.55 -7.00
C PRO A 35 -6.82 11.78 -6.95
N PHE A 36 -6.80 10.50 -6.57
CA PHE A 36 -8.03 9.73 -6.37
C PHE A 36 -8.96 10.35 -5.31
N TYR A 37 -8.41 10.86 -4.22
CA TYR A 37 -9.19 11.51 -3.16
C TYR A 37 -9.63 12.90 -3.53
N TYR A 38 -8.78 13.68 -4.21
CA TYR A 38 -9.16 15.03 -4.66
C TYR A 38 -10.34 15.00 -5.61
N LEU A 39 -10.42 13.98 -6.48
CA LEU A 39 -11.59 13.76 -7.33
C LEU A 39 -12.86 13.45 -6.49
N HIS A 40 -12.72 12.73 -5.38
CA HIS A 40 -13.85 12.38 -4.52
C HIS A 40 -14.34 13.57 -3.69
N ILE A 41 -13.48 14.51 -3.29
CA ILE A 41 -13.90 15.74 -2.60
C ILE A 41 -14.96 16.46 -3.43
N ASN A 42 -14.71 16.63 -4.73
CA ASN A 42 -15.65 17.28 -5.66
C ASN A 42 -16.84 16.37 -6.01
N ALA A 43 -16.59 15.11 -6.33
CA ALA A 43 -17.65 14.19 -6.77
C ALA A 43 -18.72 13.93 -5.70
N LEU A 44 -18.32 13.99 -4.41
CA LEU A 44 -19.21 13.77 -3.28
C LEU A 44 -19.67 15.08 -2.63
N ASP A 45 -19.25 16.22 -3.15
CA ASP A 45 -19.56 17.56 -2.61
C ASP A 45 -19.32 17.63 -1.09
N LEU A 46 -18.15 17.16 -0.65
CA LEU A 46 -17.83 17.05 0.77
C LEU A 46 -17.89 18.40 1.50
N PRO A 47 -17.41 19.53 0.93
CA PRO A 47 -17.52 20.82 1.60
C PRO A 47 -18.97 21.19 1.95
N ALA A 48 -19.89 21.13 1.00
CA ALA A 48 -21.28 21.47 1.22
C ALA A 48 -21.99 20.53 2.23
N ARG A 49 -21.54 19.28 2.33
CA ARG A 49 -22.05 18.33 3.34
C ARG A 49 -21.61 18.62 4.75
N TYR A 50 -20.47 19.28 4.91
CA TYR A 50 -19.96 19.63 6.24
C TYR A 50 -20.65 20.90 6.77
N ASN A 51 -20.46 22.01 6.10
CA ASN A 51 -21.17 23.29 6.35
C ASN A 51 -20.94 24.27 5.18
N SER A 52 -21.65 25.40 5.19
CA SER A 52 -21.59 26.42 4.12
C SER A 52 -20.26 27.21 4.07
N GLU A 53 -19.45 27.16 5.12
CA GLU A 53 -18.18 27.86 5.21
C GLU A 53 -16.98 26.97 4.81
N CYS A 54 -17.22 25.66 4.69
CA CYS A 54 -16.21 24.68 4.33
C CYS A 54 -15.86 24.81 2.84
N THR A 55 -14.57 24.89 2.54
CA THR A 55 -14.08 24.99 1.17
C THR A 55 -13.40 23.70 0.72
N TYR A 56 -13.24 23.54 -0.60
CA TYR A 56 -12.47 22.43 -1.17
C TYR A 56 -11.04 22.38 -0.62
N GLU A 57 -10.37 23.54 -0.51
CA GLU A 57 -8.99 23.59 -0.03
C GLU A 57 -8.88 23.15 1.44
N MET A 58 -9.83 23.57 2.31
CA MET A 58 -9.84 23.13 3.71
C MET A 58 -9.92 21.59 3.81
N VAL A 59 -10.81 20.95 3.05
CA VAL A 59 -10.94 19.49 3.04
C VAL A 59 -9.69 18.83 2.49
N LYS A 60 -9.14 19.38 1.41
CA LYS A 60 -7.92 18.87 0.78
C LYS A 60 -6.71 18.96 1.72
N ASP A 61 -6.52 20.08 2.38
CA ASP A 61 -5.39 20.30 3.29
C ASP A 61 -5.46 19.38 4.52
N ALA A 62 -6.64 19.25 5.12
CA ALA A 62 -6.88 18.28 6.20
C ALA A 62 -6.55 16.84 5.78
N TYR A 63 -6.95 16.50 4.55
CA TYR A 63 -6.67 15.19 3.98
C TYR A 63 -5.17 14.97 3.76
N ASP A 64 -4.46 15.99 3.21
CA ASP A 64 -3.02 15.93 2.98
C ASP A 64 -2.24 15.80 4.29
N GLU A 65 -2.63 16.53 5.36
CA GLU A 65 -2.01 16.39 6.68
C GLU A 65 -2.20 14.98 7.26
N ILE A 66 -3.40 14.41 7.18
CA ILE A 66 -3.66 13.03 7.62
C ILE A 66 -2.81 12.03 6.82
N LEU A 67 -2.74 12.16 5.51
CA LEU A 67 -1.93 11.27 4.68
C LEU A 67 -0.44 11.43 4.94
N ASP A 68 0.04 12.64 5.13
CA ASP A 68 1.43 12.91 5.51
C ASP A 68 1.77 12.24 6.84
N TYR A 69 0.88 12.36 7.83
CA TYR A 69 1.04 11.67 9.11
C TYR A 69 1.13 10.15 8.93
N LEU A 70 0.24 9.56 8.12
CA LEU A 70 0.15 8.11 7.94
C LEU A 70 1.31 7.54 7.12
N THR A 71 1.87 8.31 6.18
CA THR A 71 2.83 7.79 5.19
C THR A 71 4.26 8.27 5.39
N LEU A 72 4.47 9.38 6.07
CA LEU A 72 5.80 9.95 6.28
C LEU A 72 6.28 9.75 7.73
N PRO A 73 7.57 9.44 7.92
CA PRO A 73 8.14 9.36 9.27
C PRO A 73 8.25 10.74 9.93
N GLY A 74 8.06 10.80 11.24
CA GLY A 74 8.27 12.02 12.04
C GLY A 74 7.23 13.11 11.87
N LYS A 75 6.14 12.86 11.11
CA LYS A 75 5.03 13.81 11.02
C LYS A 75 4.10 13.67 12.24
N GLU A 76 3.67 14.79 12.77
CA GLU A 76 2.63 14.88 13.80
C GLU A 76 1.25 14.77 13.18
N PHE A 77 0.28 14.32 13.97
CA PHE A 77 -1.12 14.22 13.53
C PHE A 77 -1.75 15.60 13.44
N GLY A 78 -2.38 15.87 12.31
CA GLY A 78 -3.13 17.09 12.05
C GLY A 78 -4.32 16.82 11.15
N THR A 79 -5.29 17.72 11.19
CA THR A 79 -6.55 17.69 10.41
C THR A 79 -6.86 19.05 9.80
N GLY A 80 -5.83 19.83 9.46
CA GLY A 80 -5.99 21.19 8.97
C GLY A 80 -6.76 22.08 9.97
N GLU A 81 -7.77 22.76 9.48
CA GLU A 81 -8.63 23.62 10.30
C GLU A 81 -9.77 22.86 11.03
N PHE A 82 -9.89 21.53 10.80
CA PHE A 82 -10.96 20.76 11.43
C PHE A 82 -10.58 20.32 12.85
N PRO A 83 -11.51 20.36 13.81
CA PRO A 83 -11.27 19.83 15.14
C PRO A 83 -11.18 18.31 15.10
N HIS A 84 -10.31 17.74 15.95
CA HIS A 84 -10.23 16.29 16.15
C HIS A 84 -10.24 15.94 17.62
N SER A 85 -10.71 14.73 17.94
CA SER A 85 -10.70 14.22 19.31
C SER A 85 -9.40 13.46 19.62
N PRO A 86 -9.00 13.33 20.89
CA PRO A 86 -7.89 12.48 21.29
C PRO A 86 -8.06 11.01 20.84
N GLU A 87 -9.30 10.50 20.88
CA GLU A 87 -9.64 9.14 20.45
C GLU A 87 -9.44 8.99 18.93
N GLY A 88 -9.82 10.03 18.14
CA GLY A 88 -9.57 10.07 16.70
C GLY A 88 -8.08 10.04 16.39
N ALA A 89 -7.28 10.86 17.09
CA ALA A 89 -5.82 10.86 16.93
C ALA A 89 -5.20 9.50 17.30
N SER A 90 -5.66 8.87 18.39
CA SER A 90 -5.22 7.51 18.78
C SER A 90 -5.57 6.46 17.73
N HIS A 91 -6.77 6.52 17.15
CA HIS A 91 -7.17 5.62 16.08
C HIS A 91 -6.24 5.77 14.85
N PHE A 92 -5.93 7.00 14.45
CA PHE A 92 -5.00 7.22 13.34
C PHE A 92 -3.56 6.77 13.65
N ALA A 93 -3.15 6.76 14.93
CA ALA A 93 -1.86 6.19 15.33
C ALA A 93 -1.83 4.66 15.09
N ASP A 94 -2.90 3.95 15.42
CA ASP A 94 -3.04 2.51 15.13
C ASP A 94 -3.03 2.25 13.61
N VAL A 95 -3.79 3.04 12.86
CA VAL A 95 -3.84 2.96 11.39
C VAL A 95 -2.45 3.20 10.78
N LYS A 96 -1.67 4.14 11.29
CA LYS A 96 -0.27 4.38 10.86
C LYS A 96 0.59 3.12 10.99
N GLY A 97 0.39 2.35 12.06
CA GLY A 97 1.05 1.06 12.23
C GLY A 97 0.74 0.07 11.09
N LEU A 98 -0.53 -0.01 10.69
CA LEU A 98 -0.97 -0.86 9.58
C LEU A 98 -0.41 -0.39 8.22
N PHE A 99 -0.37 0.91 7.97
CA PHE A 99 0.23 1.49 6.76
C PHE A 99 1.74 1.19 6.68
N THR A 100 2.43 1.32 7.81
CA THR A 100 3.85 0.98 7.90
C THR A 100 4.08 -0.51 7.59
N LEU A 101 3.27 -1.40 8.19
CA LEU A 101 3.33 -2.83 7.93
C LEU A 101 3.08 -3.15 6.44
N ASN A 102 2.06 -2.55 5.83
CA ASN A 102 1.76 -2.72 4.41
C ASN A 102 2.94 -2.28 3.53
N THR A 103 3.54 -1.13 3.83
CA THR A 103 4.69 -0.59 3.09
C THR A 103 5.91 -1.49 3.21
N VAL A 104 6.22 -1.98 4.41
CA VAL A 104 7.32 -2.93 4.64
C VAL A 104 7.08 -4.24 3.88
N ALA A 105 5.88 -4.78 3.92
CA ALA A 105 5.53 -5.99 3.21
C ALA A 105 5.61 -5.81 1.67
N LEU A 106 5.16 -4.66 1.16
CA LEU A 106 5.25 -4.31 -0.26
C LEU A 106 6.72 -4.25 -0.73
N ILE A 107 7.57 -3.51 -0.02
CA ILE A 107 8.98 -3.35 -0.38
C ILE A 107 9.70 -4.71 -0.26
N SER A 108 9.48 -5.45 0.82
CA SER A 108 10.11 -6.75 1.04
C SER A 108 9.73 -7.76 -0.04
N SER A 109 8.43 -7.84 -0.39
CA SER A 109 7.96 -8.72 -1.45
C SER A 109 8.51 -8.33 -2.82
N ALA A 110 8.62 -7.04 -3.13
CA ALA A 110 9.24 -6.55 -4.36
C ALA A 110 10.72 -6.97 -4.45
N ILE A 111 11.50 -6.80 -3.37
CA ILE A 111 12.91 -7.20 -3.32
C ILE A 111 13.04 -8.73 -3.52
N ILE A 112 12.20 -9.51 -2.86
CA ILE A 112 12.18 -10.98 -3.01
C ILE A 112 11.87 -11.36 -4.46
N LEU A 113 10.86 -10.75 -5.08
CA LEU A 113 10.49 -11.02 -6.47
C LEU A 113 11.62 -10.72 -7.46
N VAL A 114 12.26 -9.57 -7.32
CA VAL A 114 13.40 -9.18 -8.17
C VAL A 114 14.54 -10.18 -8.00
N THR A 115 14.87 -10.51 -6.76
CA THR A 115 15.96 -11.47 -6.45
C THR A 115 15.66 -12.85 -7.05
N LEU A 116 14.46 -13.37 -6.83
CA LEU A 116 14.05 -14.67 -7.36
C LEU A 116 13.99 -14.67 -8.89
N TYR A 117 13.50 -13.60 -9.50
CA TYR A 117 13.48 -13.44 -10.94
C TYR A 117 14.89 -13.53 -11.54
N ILE A 118 15.86 -12.83 -10.95
CA ILE A 118 17.26 -12.88 -11.39
C ILE A 118 17.84 -14.29 -11.24
N LEU A 119 17.59 -14.95 -10.11
CA LEU A 119 18.06 -16.32 -9.86
C LEU A 119 17.44 -17.32 -10.85
N ILE A 120 16.14 -17.20 -11.12
CA ILE A 120 15.42 -18.06 -12.07
C ILE A 120 15.94 -17.85 -13.49
N ARG A 121 16.13 -16.61 -13.93
CA ARG A 121 16.70 -16.33 -15.27
C ARG A 121 18.10 -16.90 -15.44
N LYS A 122 18.97 -16.72 -14.44
CA LYS A 122 20.32 -17.27 -14.47
C LYS A 122 20.35 -18.79 -14.57
N LYS A 123 19.35 -19.46 -13.98
CA LYS A 123 19.28 -20.95 -13.96
C LYS A 123 18.49 -21.57 -15.13
N LYS A 124 17.95 -20.79 -16.08
CA LYS A 124 17.06 -21.27 -17.18
C LYS A 124 15.83 -22.04 -16.67
N ILE A 125 15.25 -21.67 -15.55
CA ILE A 125 14.14 -22.39 -14.86
C ILE A 125 12.76 -21.93 -15.38
N LEU A 126 12.69 -21.12 -16.44
CA LEU A 126 11.43 -20.57 -16.96
C LEU A 126 10.39 -21.65 -17.34
N LEU A 127 10.83 -22.87 -17.64
CA LEU A 127 9.95 -23.98 -18.02
C LEU A 127 9.02 -24.46 -16.87
N TYR A 128 9.42 -24.24 -15.61
CA TYR A 128 8.61 -24.67 -14.45
C TYR A 128 7.59 -23.64 -13.97
N LEU A 129 7.68 -22.39 -14.42
CA LEU A 129 6.71 -21.36 -14.08
C LEU A 129 5.35 -21.62 -14.72
N SER A 130 5.32 -22.19 -15.93
CA SER A 130 4.06 -22.53 -16.60
C SER A 130 3.27 -23.61 -15.86
N GLU A 131 3.93 -24.59 -15.24
CA GLU A 131 3.28 -25.66 -14.51
C GLU A 131 2.71 -25.21 -13.14
N ALA A 132 3.28 -24.16 -12.52
CA ALA A 132 2.81 -23.66 -11.24
C ALA A 132 1.53 -22.81 -11.35
N PHE A 133 1.21 -22.31 -12.55
CA PHE A 133 0.01 -21.50 -12.82
C PHE A 133 -1.15 -22.32 -13.45
N ILE A 134 -0.92 -23.60 -13.75
CA ILE A 134 -1.95 -24.49 -14.35
C ILE A 134 -2.64 -25.37 -13.29
N LEU A 135 -2.17 -25.37 -12.05
CA LEU A 135 -2.79 -26.04 -10.90
C LEU A 135 -3.56 -25.03 -10.03
#